data_9366c59b81788e886284c3ed6edf57d9
#
_entry.id   9366c59b81788e886284c3ed6edf57d9
#
_cell.length_a   1.000
_cell.length_b   1.000
_cell.length_c   1.000
_cell.angle_alpha   90.00
_cell.angle_beta   90.00
_cell.angle_gamma   90.00
#
_symmetry.space_group_name_H-M   'P 1'
#
loop_
_entity.id
_entity.type
_entity.pdbx_description
1 polymer ?
#
loop_
_entity_poly.entity_id
_entity_poly.type
_entity_poly.pdbx_seq_one_letter_code
_entity_poly.pdbx_strand_id
1 'polypeptide(L)' 'MTRRCSRPSCQRPAVSTLTYVYADSTAVLGPLATYAEPHSYDLCEDHSSRLTAPRGWEVVRLDPDPAA' A
#
# COMPACT_ATOMS: atom_id res chain seq x y z
N MET A 1 10.93 -15.00 -1.55
CA MET A 1 10.21 -14.71 -2.79
C MET A 1 9.64 -13.31 -2.75
N THR A 2 9.71 -12.63 -3.87
CA THR A 2 9.17 -11.29 -3.98
C THR A 2 7.67 -11.35 -4.22
N ARG A 3 6.91 -10.61 -3.42
CA ARG A 3 5.47 -10.52 -3.65
C ARG A 3 5.19 -9.56 -4.79
N ARG A 4 4.11 -9.80 -5.48
CA ARG A 4 3.71 -8.98 -6.62
C ARG A 4 2.61 -8.01 -6.22
N CYS A 5 2.50 -6.93 -6.99
CA CYS A 5 1.44 -5.97 -6.81
C CYS A 5 0.07 -6.66 -6.86
N SER A 6 -0.83 -6.26 -5.96
CA SER A 6 -2.16 -6.86 -5.86
C SER A 6 -3.13 -6.40 -6.95
N ARG A 7 -2.74 -5.40 -7.74
CA ARG A 7 -3.61 -4.88 -8.80
C ARG A 7 -3.76 -5.92 -9.91
N PRO A 8 -4.96 -6.05 -10.47
CA PRO A 8 -5.17 -6.98 -11.58
C PRO A 8 -4.23 -6.67 -12.74
N SER A 9 -3.71 -7.71 -13.33
CA SER A 9 -2.81 -7.62 -14.48
C SER A 9 -1.48 -6.93 -14.21
N CYS A 10 -1.16 -6.59 -12.97
CA CYS A 10 0.12 -6.01 -12.63
C CYS A 10 1.06 -7.12 -12.16
N GLN A 11 2.23 -7.20 -12.80
CA GLN A 11 3.22 -8.22 -12.46
C GLN A 11 4.49 -7.62 -11.87
N ARG A 12 4.46 -6.34 -11.53
CA ARG A 12 5.62 -5.67 -10.96
C ARG A 12 5.80 -6.09 -9.50
N PRO A 13 7.03 -6.10 -9.00
CA PRO A 13 7.26 -6.41 -7.61
C PRO A 13 6.62 -5.37 -6.68
N ALA A 14 6.07 -5.84 -5.59
CA ALA A 14 5.47 -4.96 -4.59
C ALA A 14 6.56 -4.29 -3.77
N VAL A 15 6.38 -3.00 -3.48
CA VAL A 15 7.33 -2.23 -2.66
C VAL A 15 6.65 -1.59 -1.45
N SER A 16 5.32 -1.61 -1.40
CA SER A 16 4.57 -0.97 -0.32
C SER A 16 3.38 -1.83 0.06
N THR A 17 2.89 -1.65 1.27
CA THR A 17 1.67 -2.30 1.75
C THR A 17 0.64 -1.25 2.09
N LEU A 18 -0.56 -1.43 1.55
CA LEU A 18 -1.71 -0.57 1.80
C LEU A 18 -2.64 -1.28 2.78
N THR A 19 -2.99 -0.60 3.87
CA THR A 19 -3.91 -1.12 4.86
C THR A 19 -5.07 -0.16 5.04
N TYR A 20 -6.29 -0.68 4.97
CA TYR A 20 -7.49 0.12 5.22
C TYR A 20 -7.87 0.04 6.69
N VAL A 21 -7.97 1.18 7.33
CA VAL A 21 -8.45 1.28 8.71
C VAL A 21 -9.86 1.82 8.65
N TYR A 22 -10.83 0.92 8.65
CA TYR A 22 -12.23 1.30 8.43
C TYR A 22 -12.79 2.16 9.55
N ALA A 23 -12.38 1.90 10.78
CA ALA A 23 -12.86 2.68 11.92
C ALA A 23 -12.53 4.17 11.79
N ASP A 24 -11.43 4.49 11.13
CA ASP A 24 -10.96 5.87 10.98
C ASP A 24 -11.13 6.39 9.55
N SER A 25 -11.70 5.59 8.68
CA SER A 25 -11.82 5.93 7.25
C SER A 25 -10.47 6.39 6.68
N THR A 26 -9.43 5.65 7.00
CA THR A 26 -8.06 5.99 6.64
C THR A 26 -7.43 4.84 5.87
N ALA A 27 -6.71 5.17 4.82
CA ALA A 27 -5.88 4.23 4.07
C ALA A 27 -4.42 4.54 4.40
N VAL A 28 -3.73 3.58 4.99
CA VAL A 28 -2.33 3.74 5.38
C VAL A 28 -1.44 3.03 4.39
N LEU A 29 -0.55 3.78 3.76
CA LEU A 29 0.42 3.24 2.82
C LEU A 29 1.80 3.33 3.45
N GLY A 30 2.40 2.19 3.71
CA GLY A 30 3.69 2.11 4.35
C GLY A 30 4.64 1.17 3.62
N PRO A 31 5.79 0.87 4.22
CA PRO A 31 6.74 -0.05 3.63
C PRO A 31 6.13 -1.45 3.49
N LEU A 32 6.68 -2.24 2.57
CA LEU A 32 6.18 -3.58 2.34
C LEU A 32 6.20 -4.40 3.63
N ALA A 33 5.05 -4.91 4.02
CA ALA A 33 4.94 -5.69 5.24
C ALA A 33 5.70 -7.02 5.11
N THR A 34 6.29 -7.46 6.22
CA THR A 34 7.01 -8.72 6.24
C THR A 34 6.11 -9.91 5.93
N TYR A 35 4.88 -9.84 6.41
CA TYR A 35 3.90 -10.89 6.18
C TYR A 35 2.67 -10.31 5.48
N ALA A 36 2.14 -11.07 4.52
CA ALA A 36 0.91 -10.68 3.87
C ALA A 36 -0.25 -10.85 4.86
N GLU A 37 -1.09 -9.82 4.97
CA GLU A 37 -2.27 -9.84 5.82
C GLU A 37 -3.53 -9.83 4.98
N PRO A 38 -4.63 -10.46 5.46
CA PRO A 38 -5.85 -10.59 4.65
C PRO A 38 -6.50 -9.25 4.30
N HIS A 39 -6.30 -8.22 5.10
CA HIS A 39 -6.93 -6.92 4.86
C HIS A 39 -5.95 -5.90 4.28
N SER A 40 -4.81 -6.36 3.78
CA SER A 40 -3.79 -5.50 3.22
C SER A 40 -3.55 -5.83 1.76
N TYR A 41 -3.06 -4.85 1.03
CA TYR A 41 -2.75 -5.00 -0.38
C TYR A 41 -1.31 -4.62 -0.62
N ASP A 42 -0.63 -5.39 -1.47
CA ASP A 42 0.73 -5.07 -1.85
C ASP A 42 0.69 -4.24 -3.14
N LEU A 43 1.46 -3.17 -3.19
CA LEU A 43 1.48 -2.28 -4.35
C LEU A 43 2.89 -2.10 -4.87
N CYS A 44 3.02 -2.06 -6.19
CA CYS A 44 4.28 -1.70 -6.82
C CYS A 44 4.52 -0.20 -6.69
N GLU A 45 5.70 0.25 -7.09
CA GLU A 45 6.04 1.66 -6.99
C GLU A 45 5.06 2.55 -7.75
N ASP A 46 4.68 2.15 -8.95
CA ASP A 46 3.78 2.93 -9.78
C ASP A 46 2.41 3.09 -9.14
N HIS A 47 1.80 1.97 -8.73
CA HIS A 47 0.48 2.01 -8.11
C HIS A 47 0.52 2.68 -6.73
N SER A 48 1.62 2.53 -6.03
CA SER A 48 1.80 3.19 -4.74
C SER A 48 1.83 4.71 -4.91
N SER A 49 2.56 5.21 -5.90
CA SER A 49 2.66 6.65 -6.11
C SER A 49 1.37 7.27 -6.63
N ARG A 50 0.55 6.48 -7.31
CA ARG A 50 -0.72 6.94 -7.88
C ARG A 50 -1.92 6.66 -7.00
N LEU A 51 -1.70 6.14 -5.82
CA LEU A 51 -2.79 5.76 -4.95
C LEU A 51 -3.66 6.95 -4.59
N THR A 52 -4.97 6.77 -4.76
CA THR A 52 -5.98 7.72 -4.31
C THR A 52 -6.99 6.99 -3.47
N ALA A 53 -7.54 7.66 -2.47
CA ALA A 53 -8.56 7.08 -1.62
C ALA A 53 -9.95 7.47 -2.10
N PRO A 54 -10.98 6.67 -1.80
CA PRO A 54 -12.35 7.06 -2.08
C PRO A 54 -12.69 8.36 -1.35
N ARG A 55 -13.73 9.05 -1.85
CA ARG A 55 -14.20 10.27 -1.21
C ARG A 55 -14.56 9.97 0.24
N GLY A 56 -14.12 10.83 1.15
CA GLY A 56 -14.36 10.66 2.57
C GLY A 56 -13.26 9.89 3.30
N TRP A 57 -12.29 9.38 2.55
CA TRP A 57 -11.15 8.67 3.13
C TRP A 57 -9.90 9.52 3.08
N GLU A 58 -9.05 9.35 4.08
CA GLU A 58 -7.76 10.01 4.13
C GLU A 58 -6.67 9.00 3.77
N VAL A 59 -5.68 9.44 2.99
CA VAL A 59 -4.51 8.62 2.69
C VAL A 59 -3.36 9.11 3.55
N VAL A 60 -2.84 8.21 4.37
CA VAL A 60 -1.66 8.48 5.20
C VAL A 60 -0.49 7.72 4.59
N ARG A 61 0.53 8.45 4.18
CA ARG A 61 1.74 7.85 3.63
C ARG A 61 2.82 7.85 4.69
N LEU A 62 3.29 6.66 5.03
CA LEU A 62 4.38 6.50 5.97
C LEU A 62 5.67 6.43 5.17
N ASP A 63 6.60 7.32 5.47
CA ASP A 63 7.90 7.30 4.83
C ASP A 63 8.77 6.26 5.53
N PRO A 64 9.12 5.18 4.85
CA PRO A 64 9.86 4.11 5.50
C PRO A 64 11.29 4.49 5.86
N ASP A 65 11.87 5.44 5.13
CA ASP A 65 13.25 5.83 5.39
C ASP A 65 13.44 7.31 5.08
N PRO A 66 13.18 8.17 6.05
CA PRO A 66 13.33 9.61 5.84
C PRO A 66 14.77 10.05 5.59
N ALA A 67 15.72 9.19 5.88
CA ALA A 67 17.13 9.49 5.65
C ALA A 67 17.60 9.09 4.26
N ALA A 68 16.80 8.34 3.55
CA ALA A 68 17.17 7.90 2.23
C ALA A 68 17.09 9.05 1.22
#